data_3adc97df4e0fd62639666d1f5fbb9b30
#
_entry.id   3adc97df4e0fd62639666d1f5fbb9b30
#
_cell.length_a   1.000
_cell.length_b   1.000
_cell.length_c   1.000
_cell.angle_alpha   90.00
_cell.angle_beta   90.00
_cell.angle_gamma   90.00
#
_symmetry.space_group_name_H-M   'P 1'
#
loop_
_entity.id
_entity.type
_entity.pdbx_description
1 polymer ?
#
loop_
_entity_poly.entity_id
_entity_poly.type
_entity_poly.pdbx_seq_one_letter_code
_entity_poly.pdbx_strand_id
1 'polypeptide(L)'
;MASRQASPTVLLILLCVAVFLVNLTVLMLGPLLVALAHAFQTSVAIVGQLAAATALTWGIVAPLAGPLSDAYGRRHILLSGLLLMALGLLGSVLAWHYSALLTCRLLTGVGAATVTPNSIAALAEVFPPTGRGKAIGWLLSATGGSAAVGVPLVAFLLGAGGWRLPFAVMGTASLVIGILLWRWFPRRQQQFGQALAFFSSYREVGSQGMVWYVLAANGCQQMVFFGMFGYLAAYLMQTYHLPTAATALPLALAGMGVMVGSILGGRVADHPRRVAWFALSCWGSGVLAALVFTVQVSPWGTVALACGTAALARISSAVTPTLLLELAGNAQTTATGLFTMSNQLGVFGGTALGGLMLAWGGFPRVGFFCLAVTVLAAAVIHLKVRDSAALLAQLALRKGTTATE
;
A
#
# COMPACT_ATOMS: atom_id res chain seq x y z
N MET A 1 34.20 -14.16 17.13
CA MET A 1 33.94 -12.91 16.37
C MET A 1 32.66 -12.30 16.95
N ALA A 2 32.75 -11.28 17.80
CA ALA A 2 31.60 -10.59 18.38
C ALA A 2 30.83 -9.92 17.22
N SER A 3 29.58 -10.34 17.01
CA SER A 3 28.70 -9.71 16.04
C SER A 3 28.48 -8.25 16.46
N ARG A 4 29.02 -7.30 15.72
CA ARG A 4 28.67 -5.88 15.85
C ARG A 4 27.17 -5.77 15.60
N GLN A 5 26.38 -5.77 16.67
CA GLN A 5 24.96 -5.44 16.58
C GLN A 5 24.86 -3.97 16.14
N ALA A 6 24.09 -3.69 15.09
CA ALA A 6 23.83 -2.32 14.69
C ALA A 6 23.14 -1.56 15.84
N SER A 7 23.39 -0.26 15.93
CA SER A 7 22.57 0.58 16.81
C SER A 7 21.11 0.50 16.39
N PRO A 8 20.15 0.59 17.32
CA PRO A 8 18.72 0.58 17.00
C PRO A 8 18.33 1.58 15.91
N THR A 9 19.02 2.73 15.87
CA THR A 9 18.81 3.77 14.85
C THR A 9 19.20 3.31 13.45
N VAL A 10 20.34 2.62 13.28
CA VAL A 10 20.76 2.10 11.97
C VAL A 10 19.77 1.05 11.47
N LEU A 11 19.31 0.15 12.35
CA LEU A 11 18.29 -0.82 11.99
C LEU A 11 16.98 -0.12 11.55
N LEU A 12 16.54 0.90 12.28
CA LEU A 12 15.36 1.70 11.91
C LEU A 12 15.51 2.30 10.51
N ILE A 13 16.63 2.94 10.21
CA ILE A 13 16.87 3.54 8.89
C ILE A 13 16.81 2.49 7.78
N LEU A 14 17.49 1.34 7.95
CA LEU A 14 17.48 0.28 6.96
C LEU A 14 16.07 -0.29 6.71
N LEU A 15 15.29 -0.47 7.77
CA LEU A 15 13.92 -0.94 7.66
C LEU A 15 12.99 0.12 7.03
N CYS A 16 13.19 1.40 7.33
CA CYS A 16 12.47 2.49 6.64
C CYS A 16 12.77 2.51 5.14
N VAL A 17 14.03 2.35 4.74
CA VAL A 17 14.42 2.26 3.32
C VAL A 17 13.82 1.01 2.69
N ALA A 18 13.84 -0.14 3.36
CA ALA A 18 13.21 -1.37 2.86
C ALA A 18 11.71 -1.17 2.59
N VAL A 19 10.96 -0.58 3.54
CA VAL A 19 9.53 -0.32 3.39
C VAL A 19 9.25 0.73 2.32
N PHE A 20 10.10 1.76 2.19
CA PHE A 20 10.05 2.72 1.09
C PHE A 20 10.16 2.02 -0.27
N LEU A 21 11.18 1.16 -0.45
CA LEU A 21 11.40 0.40 -1.68
C LEU A 21 10.21 -0.52 -1.99
N VAL A 22 9.68 -1.22 -0.98
CA VAL A 22 8.51 -2.10 -1.12
C VAL A 22 7.30 -1.35 -1.68
N ASN A 23 6.93 -0.22 -1.09
CA ASN A 23 5.79 0.56 -1.56
C ASN A 23 6.03 1.16 -2.95
N LEU A 24 7.27 1.57 -3.22
CA LEU A 24 7.63 2.12 -4.52
C LEU A 24 7.53 1.08 -5.64
N THR A 25 7.68 -0.24 -5.36
CA THR A 25 7.58 -1.29 -6.42
C THR A 25 6.24 -1.30 -7.16
N VAL A 26 5.15 -0.89 -6.51
CA VAL A 26 3.83 -0.76 -7.15
C VAL A 26 3.67 0.62 -7.77
N LEU A 27 4.00 1.67 -7.02
CA LEU A 27 3.81 3.06 -7.46
C LEU A 27 4.69 3.44 -8.65
N MET A 28 5.89 2.83 -8.77
CA MET A 28 6.81 3.11 -9.86
C MET A 28 6.25 2.81 -11.26
N LEU A 29 5.27 1.92 -11.35
CA LEU A 29 4.69 1.54 -12.64
C LEU A 29 3.90 2.68 -13.27
N GLY A 30 3.30 3.59 -12.49
CA GLY A 30 2.56 4.73 -13.02
C GLY A 30 3.34 5.56 -14.06
N PRO A 31 4.51 6.13 -13.72
CA PRO A 31 5.36 6.84 -14.69
C PRO A 31 5.88 5.96 -15.83
N LEU A 32 6.03 4.65 -15.61
CA LEU A 32 6.57 3.72 -16.60
C LEU A 32 5.55 3.21 -17.61
N LEU A 33 4.24 3.39 -17.38
CA LEU A 33 3.17 2.79 -18.20
C LEU A 33 3.33 3.04 -19.69
N VAL A 34 3.55 4.30 -20.08
CA VAL A 34 3.66 4.69 -21.49
C VAL A 34 4.93 4.12 -22.12
N ALA A 35 6.07 4.22 -21.42
CA ALA A 35 7.36 3.72 -21.89
C ALA A 35 7.34 2.20 -22.07
N LEU A 36 6.74 1.47 -21.16
CA LEU A 36 6.57 0.02 -21.23
C LEU A 36 5.60 -0.39 -22.34
N ALA A 37 4.49 0.37 -22.54
CA ALA A 37 3.55 0.12 -23.62
C ALA A 37 4.25 0.23 -24.99
N HIS A 38 5.08 1.23 -25.18
CA HIS A 38 5.91 1.37 -26.38
C HIS A 38 6.96 0.26 -26.50
N ALA A 39 7.67 -0.06 -25.43
CA ALA A 39 8.74 -1.07 -25.46
C ALA A 39 8.24 -2.47 -25.80
N PHE A 40 7.03 -2.83 -25.34
CA PHE A 40 6.44 -4.15 -25.57
C PHE A 40 5.34 -4.15 -26.66
N GLN A 41 5.19 -3.06 -27.42
CA GLN A 41 4.20 -2.91 -28.49
C GLN A 41 2.77 -3.28 -28.04
N THR A 42 2.36 -2.76 -26.89
CA THR A 42 1.08 -3.07 -26.25
C THR A 42 0.38 -1.79 -25.76
N SER A 43 -0.80 -1.92 -25.17
CA SER A 43 -1.55 -0.79 -24.64
C SER A 43 -1.16 -0.45 -23.20
N VAL A 44 -1.33 0.81 -22.80
CA VAL A 44 -1.17 1.29 -21.41
C VAL A 44 -2.07 0.48 -20.44
N ALA A 45 -3.26 0.08 -20.91
CA ALA A 45 -4.20 -0.73 -20.16
C ALA A 45 -3.64 -2.12 -19.84
N ILE A 46 -2.96 -2.78 -20.78
CA ILE A 46 -2.32 -4.08 -20.59
C ILE A 46 -1.12 -3.93 -19.64
N VAL A 47 -0.29 -2.89 -19.82
CA VAL A 47 0.85 -2.62 -18.91
C VAL A 47 0.37 -2.36 -17.47
N GLY A 48 -0.78 -1.75 -17.27
CA GLY A 48 -1.39 -1.58 -15.95
C GLY A 48 -1.59 -2.89 -15.18
N GLN A 49 -1.75 -4.04 -15.88
CA GLN A 49 -1.86 -5.36 -15.26
C GLN A 49 -0.57 -5.80 -14.54
N LEU A 50 0.58 -5.21 -14.82
CA LEU A 50 1.83 -5.48 -14.10
C LEU A 50 1.74 -5.05 -12.62
N ALA A 51 1.10 -3.91 -12.35
CA ALA A 51 0.84 -3.48 -10.97
C ALA A 51 -0.18 -4.40 -10.29
N ALA A 52 -1.22 -4.80 -11.02
CA ALA A 52 -2.22 -5.75 -10.55
C ALA A 52 -1.58 -7.10 -10.19
N ALA A 53 -0.72 -7.65 -11.03
CA ALA A 53 -0.02 -8.91 -10.78
C ALA A 53 0.83 -8.85 -9.50
N THR A 54 1.60 -7.78 -9.30
CA THR A 54 2.38 -7.56 -8.08
C THR A 54 1.48 -7.51 -6.85
N ALA A 55 0.39 -6.74 -6.92
CA ALA A 55 -0.54 -6.59 -5.80
C ALA A 55 -1.31 -7.89 -5.49
N LEU A 56 -1.67 -8.68 -6.51
CA LEU A 56 -2.35 -9.95 -6.33
C LEU A 56 -1.50 -10.93 -5.51
N THR A 57 -0.26 -11.17 -5.94
CA THR A 57 0.64 -12.09 -5.21
C THR A 57 0.99 -11.56 -3.82
N TRP A 58 1.18 -10.25 -3.68
CA TRP A 58 1.36 -9.63 -2.37
C TRP A 58 0.14 -9.87 -1.47
N GLY A 59 -1.08 -9.65 -1.96
CA GLY A 59 -2.31 -9.84 -1.20
C GLY A 59 -2.53 -11.28 -0.76
N ILE A 60 -2.21 -12.27 -1.62
CA ILE A 60 -2.30 -13.69 -1.30
C ILE A 60 -1.27 -14.10 -0.24
N VAL A 61 -0.05 -13.60 -0.31
CA VAL A 61 1.05 -13.98 0.58
C VAL A 61 1.03 -13.22 1.90
N ALA A 62 0.49 -12.00 1.94
CA ALA A 62 0.50 -11.14 3.13
C ALA A 62 -0.10 -11.80 4.39
N PRO A 63 -1.23 -12.52 4.35
CA PRO A 63 -1.74 -13.23 5.52
C PRO A 63 -0.80 -14.32 6.05
N LEU A 64 0.03 -14.90 5.17
CA LEU A 64 0.97 -15.96 5.53
C LEU A 64 2.29 -15.42 6.10
N ALA A 65 2.59 -14.13 5.92
CA ALA A 65 3.86 -13.53 6.31
C ALA A 65 4.13 -13.63 7.83
N GLY A 66 3.09 -13.45 8.67
CA GLY A 66 3.19 -13.60 10.13
C GLY A 66 3.56 -15.02 10.54
N PRO A 67 2.73 -16.02 10.22
CA PRO A 67 2.99 -17.43 10.55
C PRO A 67 4.32 -17.96 10.02
N LEU A 68 4.66 -17.63 8.77
CA LEU A 68 5.95 -17.98 8.21
C LEU A 68 7.11 -17.36 9.01
N SER A 69 6.93 -16.14 9.45
CA SER A 69 7.90 -15.44 10.29
C SER A 69 8.05 -16.06 11.66
N ASP A 70 6.95 -16.49 12.27
CA ASP A 70 6.96 -17.15 13.57
C ASP A 70 7.55 -18.58 13.49
N ALA A 71 7.32 -19.29 12.35
CA ALA A 71 7.86 -20.63 12.13
C ALA A 71 9.34 -20.65 11.73
N TYR A 72 9.74 -19.81 10.78
CA TYR A 72 11.08 -19.83 10.16
C TYR A 72 12.00 -18.69 10.61
N GLY A 73 11.46 -17.72 11.33
CA GLY A 73 12.22 -16.61 11.85
C GLY A 73 12.10 -15.32 11.06
N ARG A 74 11.82 -14.25 11.79
CA ARG A 74 11.61 -12.91 11.20
C ARG A 74 12.75 -12.46 10.30
N ARG A 75 14.00 -12.71 10.74
CA ARG A 75 15.18 -12.39 9.96
C ARG A 75 15.20 -13.12 8.63
N HIS A 76 14.97 -14.43 8.64
CA HIS A 76 15.01 -15.24 7.41
C HIS A 76 13.91 -14.85 6.45
N ILE A 77 12.67 -14.68 6.93
CA ILE A 77 11.52 -14.31 6.10
C ILE A 77 11.67 -12.89 5.53
N LEU A 78 12.15 -11.92 6.31
CA LEU A 78 12.40 -10.57 5.82
C LEU A 78 13.52 -10.56 4.75
N LEU A 79 14.61 -11.27 4.98
CA LEU A 79 15.74 -11.32 4.03
C LEU A 79 15.38 -12.07 2.75
N SER A 80 14.66 -13.20 2.86
CA SER A 80 14.16 -13.93 1.68
C SER A 80 13.19 -13.06 0.87
N GLY A 81 12.33 -12.28 1.54
CA GLY A 81 11.45 -11.33 0.87
C GLY A 81 12.18 -10.24 0.09
N LEU A 82 13.19 -9.62 0.71
CA LEU A 82 14.04 -8.64 0.03
C LEU A 82 14.81 -9.23 -1.15
N LEU A 83 15.31 -10.46 -1.01
CA LEU A 83 16.00 -11.18 -2.08
C LEU A 83 15.06 -11.48 -3.24
N LEU A 84 13.87 -12.05 -2.98
CA LEU A 84 12.85 -12.31 -4.01
C LEU A 84 12.43 -11.03 -4.73
N MET A 85 12.23 -9.95 -3.97
CA MET A 85 11.91 -8.63 -4.53
C MET A 85 13.04 -8.12 -5.41
N ALA A 86 14.30 -8.21 -4.96
CA ALA A 86 15.47 -7.82 -5.74
C ALA A 86 15.61 -8.65 -7.03
N LEU A 87 15.44 -9.97 -6.95
CA LEU A 87 15.46 -10.86 -8.10
C LEU A 87 14.35 -10.53 -9.11
N GLY A 88 13.14 -10.26 -8.65
CA GLY A 88 12.03 -9.83 -9.51
C GLY A 88 12.30 -8.49 -10.19
N LEU A 89 12.86 -7.51 -9.46
CA LEU A 89 13.23 -6.20 -10.02
C LEU A 89 14.39 -6.28 -11.01
N LEU A 90 15.47 -6.98 -10.68
CA LEU A 90 16.62 -7.16 -11.56
C LEU A 90 16.26 -8.05 -12.78
N GLY A 91 15.44 -9.09 -12.57
CA GLY A 91 14.90 -9.89 -13.66
C GLY A 91 14.04 -9.07 -14.64
N SER A 92 13.34 -8.04 -14.12
CA SER A 92 12.58 -7.11 -14.97
C SER A 92 13.47 -6.29 -15.92
N VAL A 93 14.72 -6.01 -15.55
CA VAL A 93 15.72 -5.33 -16.43
C VAL A 93 16.03 -6.18 -17.66
N LEU A 94 16.08 -7.52 -17.47
CA LEU A 94 16.41 -8.50 -18.50
C LEU A 94 15.18 -8.97 -19.30
N ALA A 95 13.99 -8.46 -18.97
CA ALA A 95 12.77 -8.89 -19.66
C ALA A 95 12.75 -8.47 -21.13
N TRP A 96 12.60 -9.45 -22.04
CA TRP A 96 12.46 -9.22 -23.48
C TRP A 96 11.03 -9.32 -23.97
N HIS A 97 10.14 -9.98 -23.21
CA HIS A 97 8.74 -10.14 -23.51
C HIS A 97 7.89 -9.67 -22.33
N TYR A 98 6.67 -9.23 -22.61
CA TYR A 98 5.71 -8.82 -21.59
C TYR A 98 5.47 -9.91 -20.53
N SER A 99 5.34 -11.18 -20.96
CA SER A 99 5.15 -12.32 -20.06
C SER A 99 6.30 -12.53 -19.08
N ALA A 100 7.55 -12.34 -19.52
CA ALA A 100 8.73 -12.40 -18.64
C ALA A 100 8.69 -11.27 -17.59
N LEU A 101 8.33 -10.05 -18.01
CA LEU A 101 8.17 -8.95 -17.08
C LEU A 101 7.01 -9.22 -16.09
N LEU A 102 5.90 -9.78 -16.54
CA LEU A 102 4.77 -10.16 -15.69
C LEU A 102 5.18 -11.19 -14.62
N THR A 103 5.94 -12.23 -15.01
CA THR A 103 6.46 -13.24 -14.07
C THR A 103 7.37 -12.59 -13.03
N CYS A 104 8.26 -11.68 -13.44
CA CYS A 104 9.09 -10.91 -12.51
C CYS A 104 8.26 -10.05 -11.56
N ARG A 105 7.13 -9.49 -12.00
CA ARG A 105 6.20 -8.74 -11.16
C ARG A 105 5.49 -9.61 -10.11
N LEU A 106 5.07 -10.83 -10.49
CA LEU A 106 4.52 -11.81 -9.54
C LEU A 106 5.55 -12.15 -8.45
N LEU A 107 6.79 -12.43 -8.85
CA LEU A 107 7.89 -12.72 -7.91
C LEU A 107 8.17 -11.53 -6.97
N THR A 108 8.18 -10.30 -7.50
CA THR A 108 8.33 -9.08 -6.72
C THR A 108 7.25 -8.95 -5.65
N GLY A 109 5.99 -9.26 -5.98
CA GLY A 109 4.86 -9.21 -5.06
C GLY A 109 4.97 -10.21 -3.91
N VAL A 110 5.42 -11.45 -4.19
CA VAL A 110 5.69 -12.46 -3.15
C VAL A 110 6.74 -11.95 -2.15
N GLY A 111 7.85 -11.37 -2.66
CA GLY A 111 8.89 -10.80 -1.80
C GLY A 111 8.40 -9.63 -0.96
N ALA A 112 7.70 -8.69 -1.58
CA ALA A 112 7.17 -7.49 -0.94
C ALA A 112 6.22 -7.78 0.22
N ALA A 113 5.43 -8.87 0.12
CA ALA A 113 4.45 -9.26 1.12
C ALA A 113 5.03 -9.48 2.53
N THR A 114 6.27 -9.92 2.61
CA THR A 114 6.91 -10.31 3.87
C THR A 114 7.68 -9.17 4.53
N VAL A 115 8.07 -8.13 3.79
CA VAL A 115 9.01 -7.11 4.29
C VAL A 115 8.37 -6.19 5.32
N THR A 116 7.23 -5.58 5.01
CA THR A 116 6.60 -4.57 5.89
C THR A 116 6.17 -5.15 7.25
N PRO A 117 5.42 -6.28 7.33
CA PRO A 117 4.98 -6.82 8.63
C PRO A 117 6.17 -7.26 9.48
N ASN A 118 7.19 -7.86 8.89
CA ASN A 118 8.39 -8.27 9.60
C ASN A 118 9.24 -7.09 10.06
N SER A 119 9.23 -5.96 9.33
CA SER A 119 9.89 -4.73 9.75
C SER A 119 9.23 -4.11 10.97
N ILE A 120 7.89 -4.05 11.01
CA ILE A 120 7.13 -3.57 12.16
C ILE A 120 7.43 -4.45 13.39
N ALA A 121 7.37 -5.76 13.23
CA ALA A 121 7.62 -6.71 14.28
C ALA A 121 9.06 -6.63 14.82
N ALA A 122 10.06 -6.47 13.94
CA ALA A 122 11.45 -6.29 14.32
C ALA A 122 11.67 -5.02 15.16
N LEU A 123 11.04 -3.90 14.80
CA LEU A 123 11.11 -2.67 15.59
C LEU A 123 10.44 -2.82 16.95
N ALA A 124 9.31 -3.54 16.99
CA ALA A 124 8.61 -3.80 18.24
C ALA A 124 9.44 -4.63 19.24
N GLU A 125 10.41 -5.44 18.76
CA GLU A 125 11.32 -6.22 19.61
C GLU A 125 12.57 -5.46 20.04
N VAL A 126 13.06 -4.55 19.20
CA VAL A 126 14.33 -3.83 19.42
C VAL A 126 14.12 -2.57 20.25
N PHE A 127 12.99 -1.88 20.04
CA PHE A 127 12.70 -0.62 20.73
C PHE A 127 11.92 -0.85 22.04
N PRO A 128 12.28 -0.12 23.12
CA PRO A 128 11.52 -0.16 24.37
C PRO A 128 10.10 0.37 24.18
N PRO A 129 9.13 0.00 25.03
CA PRO A 129 7.73 0.43 24.90
C PRO A 129 7.53 1.94 24.72
N THR A 130 8.35 2.75 25.38
CA THR A 130 8.31 4.23 25.35
C THR A 130 8.76 4.83 24.02
N GLY A 131 9.57 4.13 23.20
CA GLY A 131 10.09 4.58 21.91
C GLY A 131 9.49 3.86 20.70
N ARG A 132 8.80 2.75 20.92
CA ARG A 132 8.29 1.85 19.90
C ARG A 132 7.31 2.54 18.93
N GLY A 133 6.34 3.28 19.47
CA GLY A 133 5.36 4.00 18.65
C GLY A 133 6.01 5.00 17.71
N LYS A 134 7.02 5.74 18.18
CA LYS A 134 7.78 6.69 17.35
C LYS A 134 8.56 5.98 16.25
N ALA A 135 9.20 4.85 16.54
CA ALA A 135 9.95 4.07 15.55
C ALA A 135 9.03 3.50 14.46
N ILE A 136 7.88 2.94 14.83
CA ILE A 136 6.87 2.45 13.89
C ILE A 136 6.28 3.61 13.08
N GLY A 137 6.06 4.77 13.69
CA GLY A 137 5.61 5.98 13.00
C GLY A 137 6.57 6.40 11.89
N TRP A 138 7.88 6.40 12.14
CA TRP A 138 8.90 6.66 11.11
C TRP A 138 8.86 5.61 9.99
N LEU A 139 8.72 4.33 10.33
CA LEU A 139 8.61 3.25 9.35
C LEU A 139 7.39 3.44 8.43
N LEU A 140 6.24 3.76 8.98
CA LEU A 140 5.03 3.98 8.21
C LEU A 140 5.08 5.28 7.38
N SER A 141 5.79 6.30 7.86
CA SER A 141 6.04 7.53 7.08
C SER A 141 6.84 7.26 5.80
N ALA A 142 7.67 6.22 5.77
CA ALA A 142 8.39 5.80 4.56
C ALA A 142 7.43 5.37 3.43
N THR A 143 6.23 4.89 3.75
CA THR A 143 5.20 4.57 2.74
C THR A 143 4.67 5.82 2.03
N GLY A 144 4.47 6.93 2.78
CA GLY A 144 4.12 8.23 2.20
C GLY A 144 5.27 8.82 1.38
N GLY A 145 6.50 8.67 1.88
CA GLY A 145 7.71 9.09 1.18
C GLY A 145 7.89 8.44 -0.19
N SER A 146 7.46 7.20 -0.36
CA SER A 146 7.52 6.51 -1.65
C SER A 146 6.64 7.18 -2.72
N ALA A 147 5.50 7.75 -2.35
CA ALA A 147 4.66 8.50 -3.28
C ALA A 147 5.21 9.91 -3.55
N ALA A 148 5.63 10.62 -2.50
CA ALA A 148 6.04 12.03 -2.61
C ALA A 148 7.43 12.21 -3.25
N VAL A 149 8.37 11.32 -2.96
CA VAL A 149 9.76 11.40 -3.43
C VAL A 149 10.09 10.28 -4.41
N GLY A 150 9.63 9.05 -4.13
CA GLY A 150 9.96 7.87 -4.93
C GLY A 150 9.40 7.94 -6.35
N VAL A 151 8.13 8.30 -6.52
CA VAL A 151 7.49 8.37 -7.85
C VAL A 151 8.14 9.44 -8.74
N PRO A 152 8.42 10.67 -8.28
CA PRO A 152 9.21 11.63 -9.04
C PRO A 152 10.61 11.15 -9.39
N LEU A 153 11.30 10.47 -8.46
CA LEU A 153 12.61 9.88 -8.72
C LEU A 153 12.54 8.85 -9.85
N VAL A 154 11.51 8.01 -9.88
CA VAL A 154 11.28 7.05 -10.97
C VAL A 154 11.07 7.77 -12.31
N ALA A 155 10.28 8.85 -12.34
CA ALA A 155 10.06 9.65 -13.55
C ALA A 155 11.36 10.29 -14.06
N PHE A 156 12.20 10.77 -13.13
CA PHE A 156 13.54 11.29 -13.46
C PHE A 156 14.45 10.21 -14.04
N LEU A 157 14.55 9.04 -13.37
CA LEU A 157 15.35 7.91 -13.85
C LEU A 157 14.90 7.39 -15.22
N LEU A 158 13.58 7.37 -15.46
CA LEU A 158 13.01 7.02 -16.76
C LEU A 158 13.50 7.97 -17.86
N GLY A 159 13.52 9.28 -17.59
CA GLY A 159 14.04 10.29 -18.51
C GLY A 159 15.54 10.18 -18.77
N ALA A 160 16.32 9.74 -17.76
CA ALA A 160 17.78 9.64 -17.83
C ALA A 160 18.29 8.39 -18.54
N GLY A 161 17.60 7.24 -18.39
CA GLY A 161 18.13 5.95 -18.89
C GLY A 161 17.07 4.95 -19.34
N GLY A 162 15.87 5.42 -19.65
CA GLY A 162 14.76 4.59 -20.12
C GLY A 162 14.15 3.71 -19.01
N TRP A 163 13.17 2.89 -19.39
CA TRP A 163 12.34 2.13 -18.45
C TRP A 163 13.11 1.06 -17.64
N ARG A 164 14.28 0.61 -18.12
CA ARG A 164 15.10 -0.39 -17.41
C ARG A 164 15.83 0.20 -16.21
N LEU A 165 16.22 1.47 -16.26
CA LEU A 165 17.01 2.11 -15.21
C LEU A 165 16.30 2.14 -13.85
N PRO A 166 15.02 2.54 -13.72
CA PRO A 166 14.30 2.45 -12.44
C PRO A 166 14.29 1.05 -11.83
N PHE A 167 14.09 0.00 -12.64
CA PHE A 167 14.11 -1.38 -12.16
C PHE A 167 15.50 -1.79 -11.67
N ALA A 168 16.56 -1.40 -12.39
CA ALA A 168 17.95 -1.68 -12.00
C ALA A 168 18.30 -1.00 -10.68
N VAL A 169 17.99 0.29 -10.54
CA VAL A 169 18.26 1.07 -9.32
C VAL A 169 17.49 0.50 -8.13
N MET A 170 16.20 0.21 -8.30
CA MET A 170 15.37 -0.34 -7.22
C MET A 170 15.80 -1.76 -6.83
N GLY A 171 16.15 -2.61 -7.83
CA GLY A 171 16.61 -3.97 -7.59
C GLY A 171 17.95 -4.02 -6.88
N THR A 172 18.91 -3.20 -7.31
CA THR A 172 20.22 -3.08 -6.63
C THR A 172 20.10 -2.50 -5.25
N ALA A 173 19.28 -1.46 -5.06
CA ALA A 173 18.99 -0.91 -3.73
C ALA A 173 18.39 -1.96 -2.79
N SER A 174 17.42 -2.76 -3.27
CA SER A 174 16.81 -3.84 -2.47
C SER A 174 17.83 -4.91 -2.08
N LEU A 175 18.73 -5.28 -3.00
CA LEU A 175 19.81 -6.23 -2.73
C LEU A 175 20.80 -5.68 -1.70
N VAL A 176 21.24 -4.43 -1.86
CA VAL A 176 22.14 -3.76 -0.91
C VAL A 176 21.52 -3.68 0.49
N ILE A 177 20.27 -3.25 0.60
CA ILE A 177 19.56 -3.22 1.89
C ILE A 177 19.42 -4.62 2.49
N GLY A 178 19.14 -5.63 1.65
CA GLY A 178 19.12 -7.03 2.08
C GLY A 178 20.45 -7.50 2.64
N ILE A 179 21.58 -7.20 1.99
CA ILE A 179 22.95 -7.52 2.46
C ILE A 179 23.26 -6.78 3.77
N LEU A 180 22.92 -5.48 3.87
CA LEU A 180 23.17 -4.71 5.08
C LEU A 180 22.33 -5.25 6.25
N LEU A 181 21.07 -5.58 6.03
CA LEU A 181 20.22 -6.21 7.04
C LEU A 181 20.72 -7.61 7.40
N TRP A 182 21.16 -8.42 6.43
CA TRP A 182 21.78 -9.72 6.71
C TRP A 182 22.98 -9.63 7.64
N ARG A 183 23.80 -8.57 7.48
CA ARG A 183 25.00 -8.38 8.32
C ARG A 183 24.66 -7.81 9.70
N TRP A 184 23.66 -6.95 9.82
CA TRP A 184 23.42 -6.15 11.03
C TRP A 184 22.13 -6.50 11.78
N PHE A 185 21.26 -7.33 11.21
CA PHE A 185 20.03 -7.74 11.90
C PHE A 185 20.35 -8.61 13.13
N PRO A 186 19.75 -8.33 14.30
CA PRO A 186 20.00 -9.10 15.52
C PRO A 186 19.68 -10.59 15.32
N ARG A 187 20.62 -11.46 15.72
CA ARG A 187 20.42 -12.92 15.75
C ARG A 187 19.79 -13.27 17.09
N ARG A 188 18.47 -13.29 17.15
CA ARG A 188 17.76 -13.74 18.36
C ARG A 188 17.42 -15.22 18.21
N GLN A 189 17.62 -16.00 19.28
CA GLN A 189 17.11 -17.38 19.31
C GLN A 189 15.60 -17.35 19.31
N GLN A 190 15.00 -18.09 18.39
CA GLN A 190 13.56 -18.21 18.27
C GLN A 190 13.06 -19.39 19.08
N GLN A 191 11.92 -19.17 19.75
CA GLN A 191 11.13 -20.26 20.29
C GLN A 191 10.27 -20.80 19.14
N PHE A 192 10.67 -21.95 18.59
CA PHE A 192 9.86 -22.69 17.63
C PHE A 192 8.63 -23.24 18.35
N GLY A 193 7.41 -23.03 17.85
CA GLY A 193 6.27 -23.76 18.36
C GLY A 193 4.87 -23.15 18.32
N GLN A 194 4.64 -21.96 17.78
CA GLN A 194 3.31 -21.32 17.82
C GLN A 194 2.50 -21.37 16.49
N ALA A 195 2.94 -22.16 15.52
CA ALA A 195 2.29 -22.20 14.19
C ALA A 195 0.83 -22.72 14.18
N LEU A 196 0.40 -23.47 15.18
CA LEU A 196 -0.93 -24.11 15.21
C LEU A 196 -2.08 -23.18 15.66
N ALA A 197 -1.78 -22.09 16.37
CA ALA A 197 -2.80 -21.13 16.80
C ALA A 197 -3.28 -20.18 15.68
N PHE A 198 -2.63 -20.22 14.53
CA PHE A 198 -2.86 -19.31 13.43
C PHE A 198 -4.26 -19.47 12.77
N PHE A 199 -4.64 -20.69 12.42
CA PHE A 199 -5.93 -20.92 11.76
C PHE A 199 -7.13 -20.64 12.68
N SER A 200 -6.99 -20.84 13.99
CA SER A 200 -8.04 -20.51 14.96
C SER A 200 -8.27 -19.01 15.04
N SER A 201 -7.20 -18.20 15.06
CA SER A 201 -7.30 -16.73 15.09
C SER A 201 -7.93 -16.17 13.81
N TYR A 202 -7.63 -16.74 12.63
CA TYR A 202 -8.29 -16.33 11.38
C TYR A 202 -9.76 -16.69 11.35
N ARG A 203 -10.14 -17.84 11.90
CA ARG A 203 -11.54 -18.25 12.02
C ARG A 203 -12.30 -17.33 13.00
N GLU A 204 -11.69 -16.98 14.12
CA GLU A 204 -12.28 -16.09 15.12
C GLU A 204 -12.52 -14.68 14.56
N VAL A 205 -11.51 -14.03 14.00
CA VAL A 205 -11.64 -12.69 13.39
C VAL A 205 -12.55 -12.74 12.17
N GLY A 206 -12.43 -13.77 11.33
CA GLY A 206 -13.22 -13.96 10.11
C GLY A 206 -14.71 -14.26 10.37
N SER A 207 -15.07 -14.74 11.56
CA SER A 207 -16.49 -14.95 11.93
C SER A 207 -17.24 -13.64 12.20
N GLN A 208 -16.53 -12.54 12.40
CA GLN A 208 -17.11 -11.22 12.66
C GLN A 208 -17.46 -10.51 11.34
N GLY A 209 -18.74 -10.48 10.98
CA GLY A 209 -19.22 -9.84 9.74
C GLY A 209 -18.76 -8.38 9.58
N MET A 210 -18.65 -7.63 10.69
CA MET A 210 -18.21 -6.24 10.67
C MET A 210 -16.77 -6.08 10.16
N VAL A 211 -15.86 -7.01 10.46
CA VAL A 211 -14.49 -7.01 9.95
C VAL A 211 -14.49 -7.00 8.42
N TRP A 212 -15.33 -7.83 7.79
CA TRP A 212 -15.42 -7.89 6.33
C TRP A 212 -15.98 -6.62 5.69
N TYR A 213 -16.94 -5.94 6.35
CA TYR A 213 -17.44 -4.65 5.85
C TYR A 213 -16.37 -3.56 5.90
N VAL A 214 -15.59 -3.49 6.98
CA VAL A 214 -14.48 -2.54 7.12
C VAL A 214 -13.37 -2.84 6.12
N LEU A 215 -13.03 -4.11 5.93
CA LEU A 215 -12.04 -4.55 4.92
C LEU A 215 -12.52 -4.27 3.49
N ALA A 216 -13.79 -4.53 3.18
CA ALA A 216 -14.35 -4.24 1.86
C ALA A 216 -14.33 -2.74 1.55
N ALA A 217 -14.73 -1.89 2.50
CA ALA A 217 -14.67 -0.44 2.36
C ALA A 217 -13.23 0.07 2.13
N ASN A 218 -12.25 -0.49 2.89
CA ASN A 218 -10.85 -0.19 2.69
C ASN A 218 -10.34 -0.64 1.31
N GLY A 219 -10.69 -1.85 0.88
CA GLY A 219 -10.36 -2.36 -0.46
C GLY A 219 -10.90 -1.45 -1.57
N CYS A 220 -12.16 -1.04 -1.48
CA CYS A 220 -12.75 -0.06 -2.41
C CYS A 220 -11.98 1.26 -2.42
N GLN A 221 -11.59 1.76 -1.25
CA GLN A 221 -10.83 3.01 -1.16
C GLN A 221 -9.44 2.90 -1.82
N GLN A 222 -8.78 1.76 -1.67
CA GLN A 222 -7.51 1.49 -2.35
C GLN A 222 -7.70 1.32 -3.87
N MET A 223 -8.85 0.77 -4.32
CA MET A 223 -9.20 0.73 -5.75
C MET A 223 -9.29 2.15 -6.34
N VAL A 224 -9.95 3.07 -5.66
CA VAL A 224 -10.06 4.48 -6.08
C VAL A 224 -8.69 5.14 -6.15
N PHE A 225 -7.89 5.01 -5.09
CA PHE A 225 -6.57 5.61 -5.04
C PHE A 225 -5.65 5.09 -6.16
N PHE A 226 -5.53 3.78 -6.31
CA PHE A 226 -4.64 3.18 -7.32
C PHE A 226 -5.22 3.24 -8.73
N GLY A 227 -6.53 3.24 -8.89
CA GLY A 227 -7.20 3.53 -10.16
C GLY A 227 -6.90 4.95 -10.65
N MET A 228 -6.89 5.94 -9.75
CA MET A 228 -6.54 7.31 -10.09
C MET A 228 -5.01 7.50 -10.21
N PHE A 229 -4.26 7.23 -9.15
CA PHE A 229 -2.84 7.55 -9.06
C PHE A 229 -1.99 6.71 -10.02
N GLY A 230 -2.38 5.46 -10.27
CA GLY A 230 -1.69 4.55 -11.18
C GLY A 230 -1.71 5.04 -12.64
N TYR A 231 -2.80 5.66 -13.07
CA TYR A 231 -2.97 6.14 -14.46
C TYR A 231 -2.74 7.65 -14.62
N LEU A 232 -2.53 8.40 -13.53
CA LEU A 232 -2.35 9.86 -13.55
C LEU A 232 -1.19 10.28 -14.47
N ALA A 233 -0.04 9.62 -14.39
CA ALA A 233 1.12 9.93 -15.24
C ALA A 233 0.79 9.75 -16.73
N ALA A 234 0.16 8.62 -17.08
CA ALA A 234 -0.26 8.34 -18.45
C ALA A 234 -1.30 9.38 -18.96
N TYR A 235 -2.22 9.78 -18.09
CA TYR A 235 -3.19 10.83 -18.38
C TYR A 235 -2.53 12.17 -18.70
N LEU A 236 -1.59 12.60 -17.84
CA LEU A 236 -0.85 13.86 -18.05
C LEU A 236 -0.04 13.84 -19.34
N MET A 237 0.60 12.70 -19.66
CA MET A 237 1.41 12.55 -20.88
C MET A 237 0.53 12.50 -22.14
N GLN A 238 -0.58 11.77 -22.13
CA GLN A 238 -1.42 11.57 -23.31
C GLN A 238 -2.40 12.72 -23.57
N THR A 239 -2.96 13.32 -22.51
CA THR A 239 -3.98 14.38 -22.64
C THR A 239 -3.35 15.76 -22.79
N TYR A 240 -2.28 16.04 -22.05
CA TYR A 240 -1.62 17.36 -22.06
C TYR A 240 -0.28 17.35 -22.81
N HIS A 241 0.09 16.22 -23.43
CA HIS A 241 1.33 16.06 -24.20
C HIS A 241 2.61 16.43 -23.41
N LEU A 242 2.58 16.23 -22.09
CA LEU A 242 3.74 16.53 -21.25
C LEU A 242 4.85 15.51 -21.51
N PRO A 243 6.10 15.95 -21.71
CA PRO A 243 7.24 15.04 -21.76
C PRO A 243 7.42 14.33 -20.42
N THR A 244 7.93 13.09 -20.45
CA THR A 244 8.07 12.23 -19.28
C THR A 244 8.77 12.93 -18.09
N ALA A 245 9.87 13.66 -18.37
CA ALA A 245 10.60 14.37 -17.32
C ALA A 245 9.75 15.49 -16.67
N ALA A 246 8.88 16.16 -17.44
CA ALA A 246 8.01 17.21 -16.93
C ALA A 246 6.88 16.68 -16.04
N THR A 247 6.58 15.39 -16.05
CA THR A 247 5.58 14.79 -15.15
C THR A 247 6.08 14.61 -13.72
N ALA A 248 7.39 14.70 -13.47
CA ALA A 248 7.98 14.47 -12.15
C ALA A 248 7.42 15.45 -11.09
N LEU A 249 7.39 16.74 -11.38
CA LEU A 249 6.86 17.75 -10.45
C LEU A 249 5.34 17.61 -10.22
N PRO A 250 4.48 17.46 -11.24
CA PRO A 250 3.08 17.14 -11.08
C PRO A 250 2.82 15.91 -10.18
N LEU A 251 3.54 14.83 -10.39
CA LEU A 251 3.42 13.61 -9.58
C LEU A 251 3.91 13.80 -8.14
N ALA A 252 4.97 14.59 -7.93
CA ALA A 252 5.43 14.97 -6.59
C ALA A 252 4.35 15.74 -5.82
N LEU A 253 3.72 16.72 -6.44
CA LEU A 253 2.66 17.53 -5.83
C LEU A 253 1.42 16.66 -5.53
N ALA A 254 1.01 15.78 -6.45
CA ALA A 254 -0.06 14.81 -6.16
C ALA A 254 0.32 13.85 -5.02
N GLY A 255 1.58 13.42 -4.95
CA GLY A 255 2.14 12.60 -3.87
C GLY A 255 2.17 13.32 -2.51
N MET A 256 2.34 14.64 -2.48
CA MET A 256 2.22 15.44 -1.25
C MET A 256 0.83 15.31 -0.62
N GLY A 257 -0.22 15.13 -1.43
CA GLY A 257 -1.57 14.83 -0.94
C GLY A 257 -1.60 13.57 -0.05
N VAL A 258 -0.83 12.53 -0.41
CA VAL A 258 -0.68 11.32 0.42
C VAL A 258 -0.12 11.66 1.81
N MET A 259 0.89 12.52 1.86
CA MET A 259 1.54 12.91 3.12
C MET A 259 0.60 13.74 4.00
N VAL A 260 -0.02 14.75 3.42
CA VAL A 260 -1.01 15.61 4.11
C VAL A 260 -2.19 14.76 4.61
N GLY A 261 -2.74 13.90 3.75
CA GLY A 261 -3.85 13.02 4.11
C GLY A 261 -3.51 12.04 5.23
N SER A 262 -2.28 11.51 5.26
CA SER A 262 -1.82 10.62 6.33
C SER A 262 -1.71 11.33 7.68
N ILE A 263 -1.22 12.57 7.69
CA ILE A 263 -1.14 13.40 8.92
C ILE A 263 -2.54 13.74 9.44
N LEU A 264 -3.42 14.21 8.56
CA LEU A 264 -4.81 14.52 8.92
C LEU A 264 -5.59 13.28 9.34
N GLY A 265 -5.36 12.15 8.66
CA GLY A 265 -5.98 10.87 8.95
C GLY A 265 -5.68 10.35 10.34
N GLY A 266 -4.45 10.55 10.84
CA GLY A 266 -4.10 10.22 12.22
C GLY A 266 -4.95 10.98 13.24
N ARG A 267 -5.21 12.27 13.01
CA ARG A 267 -6.10 13.08 13.88
C ARG A 267 -7.57 12.64 13.79
N VAL A 268 -8.01 12.26 12.59
CA VAL A 268 -9.37 11.80 12.34
C VAL A 268 -9.62 10.42 12.98
N ALA A 269 -8.61 9.55 13.03
CA ALA A 269 -8.73 8.22 13.62
C ALA A 269 -9.11 8.25 15.11
N ASP A 270 -8.67 9.29 15.83
CA ASP A 270 -8.99 9.50 17.26
C ASP A 270 -10.27 10.30 17.49
N HIS A 271 -10.93 10.78 16.42
CA HIS A 271 -12.10 11.65 16.54
C HIS A 271 -13.38 10.85 16.84
N PRO A 272 -14.31 11.34 17.72
CA PRO A 272 -15.56 10.63 18.04
C PRO A 272 -16.43 10.30 16.83
N ARG A 273 -16.39 11.13 15.78
CA ARG A 273 -17.14 10.95 14.52
C ARG A 273 -16.27 10.36 13.40
N ARG A 274 -15.29 9.52 13.73
CA ARG A 274 -14.32 8.95 12.76
C ARG A 274 -14.98 8.20 11.61
N VAL A 275 -16.11 7.48 11.87
CA VAL A 275 -16.85 6.76 10.81
C VAL A 275 -17.52 7.72 9.82
N ALA A 276 -18.06 8.84 10.29
CA ALA A 276 -18.63 9.88 9.42
C ALA A 276 -17.53 10.54 8.56
N TRP A 277 -16.37 10.85 9.15
CA TRP A 277 -15.21 11.36 8.42
C TRP A 277 -14.67 10.34 7.41
N PHE A 278 -14.68 9.05 7.75
CA PHE A 278 -14.32 7.97 6.83
C PHE A 278 -15.26 7.96 5.61
N ALA A 279 -16.59 8.00 5.84
CA ALA A 279 -17.56 8.03 4.75
C ALA A 279 -17.40 9.30 3.87
N LEU A 280 -17.25 10.48 4.50
CA LEU A 280 -17.09 11.74 3.78
C LEU A 280 -15.81 11.77 2.94
N SER A 281 -14.70 11.28 3.49
CA SER A 281 -13.42 11.20 2.76
C SER A 281 -13.46 10.18 1.63
N CYS A 282 -14.19 9.06 1.79
CA CYS A 282 -14.48 8.14 0.68
C CYS A 282 -15.24 8.85 -0.43
N TRP A 283 -16.37 9.51 -0.13
CA TRP A 283 -17.17 10.24 -1.11
C TRP A 283 -16.34 11.30 -1.84
N GLY A 284 -15.66 12.16 -1.10
CA GLY A 284 -14.86 13.23 -1.65
C GLY A 284 -13.74 12.71 -2.57
N SER A 285 -13.07 11.63 -2.19
CA SER A 285 -12.00 11.05 -3.01
C SER A 285 -12.51 10.51 -4.35
N GLY A 286 -13.68 9.86 -4.37
CA GLY A 286 -14.25 9.34 -5.61
C GLY A 286 -14.76 10.43 -6.55
N VAL A 287 -15.39 11.46 -6.00
CA VAL A 287 -15.82 12.64 -6.80
C VAL A 287 -14.59 13.33 -7.40
N LEU A 288 -13.57 13.61 -6.60
CA LEU A 288 -12.35 14.24 -7.12
C LEU A 288 -11.63 13.36 -8.14
N ALA A 289 -11.56 12.03 -7.92
CA ALA A 289 -10.97 11.09 -8.89
C ALA A 289 -11.74 11.08 -10.22
N ALA A 290 -13.08 11.18 -10.19
CA ALA A 290 -13.88 11.31 -11.40
C ALA A 290 -13.56 12.63 -12.13
N LEU A 291 -13.48 13.74 -11.40
CA LEU A 291 -13.16 15.05 -11.98
C LEU A 291 -11.76 15.10 -12.60
N VAL A 292 -10.76 14.42 -12.01
CA VAL A 292 -9.39 14.29 -12.57
C VAL A 292 -9.43 13.84 -14.02
N PHE A 293 -10.28 12.87 -14.36
CA PHE A 293 -10.29 12.24 -15.68
C PHE A 293 -11.40 12.74 -16.60
N THR A 294 -12.37 13.49 -16.09
CA THR A 294 -13.50 13.98 -16.91
C THR A 294 -13.41 15.47 -17.23
N VAL A 295 -12.79 16.26 -16.34
CA VAL A 295 -12.75 17.73 -16.51
C VAL A 295 -11.33 18.15 -16.91
N GLN A 296 -11.15 18.47 -18.18
CA GLN A 296 -9.86 18.90 -18.75
C GLN A 296 -9.66 20.40 -18.55
N VAL A 297 -9.44 20.86 -17.32
CA VAL A 297 -9.25 22.30 -17.03
C VAL A 297 -7.85 22.78 -17.41
N SER A 298 -6.84 22.16 -16.82
CA SER A 298 -5.42 22.43 -17.06
C SER A 298 -4.57 21.35 -16.40
N PRO A 299 -3.29 21.18 -16.77
CA PRO A 299 -2.39 20.23 -16.08
C PRO A 299 -2.33 20.47 -14.56
N TRP A 300 -2.24 21.73 -14.13
CA TRP A 300 -2.16 22.11 -12.73
C TRP A 300 -3.47 21.92 -11.97
N GLY A 301 -4.61 22.18 -12.62
CA GLY A 301 -5.94 21.90 -12.07
C GLY A 301 -6.14 20.40 -11.84
N THR A 302 -5.74 19.57 -12.80
CA THR A 302 -5.73 18.10 -12.68
C THR A 302 -4.85 17.64 -11.51
N VAL A 303 -3.66 18.22 -11.35
CA VAL A 303 -2.75 17.91 -10.23
C VAL A 303 -3.35 18.30 -8.88
N ALA A 304 -4.00 19.46 -8.79
CA ALA A 304 -4.68 19.88 -7.56
C ALA A 304 -5.83 18.92 -7.19
N LEU A 305 -6.63 18.49 -8.16
CA LEU A 305 -7.69 17.48 -7.96
C LEU A 305 -7.09 16.12 -7.53
N ALA A 306 -6.00 15.69 -8.15
CA ALA A 306 -5.31 14.46 -7.81
C ALA A 306 -4.69 14.52 -6.39
N CYS A 307 -4.11 15.66 -6.01
CA CYS A 307 -3.60 15.91 -4.66
C CYS A 307 -4.74 15.81 -3.62
N GLY A 308 -5.88 16.44 -3.88
CA GLY A 308 -7.07 16.35 -3.04
C GLY A 308 -7.61 14.92 -2.94
N THR A 309 -7.68 14.20 -4.05
CA THR A 309 -8.07 12.77 -4.07
C THR A 309 -7.15 11.94 -3.19
N ALA A 310 -5.83 12.11 -3.35
CA ALA A 310 -4.82 11.38 -2.58
C ALA A 310 -4.91 11.70 -1.07
N ALA A 311 -5.13 12.96 -0.71
CA ALA A 311 -5.29 13.38 0.67
C ALA A 311 -6.53 12.75 1.32
N LEU A 312 -7.69 12.83 0.67
CA LEU A 312 -8.92 12.23 1.18
C LEU A 312 -8.81 10.70 1.26
N ALA A 313 -8.22 10.04 0.27
CA ALA A 313 -8.00 8.60 0.30
C ALA A 313 -7.11 8.17 1.48
N ARG A 314 -6.13 8.97 1.87
CA ARG A 314 -5.26 8.66 3.01
C ARG A 314 -5.91 8.95 4.36
N ILE A 315 -6.78 9.94 4.46
CA ILE A 315 -7.59 10.16 5.67
C ILE A 315 -8.44 8.92 5.96
N SER A 316 -9.13 8.38 4.98
CA SER A 316 -9.95 7.17 5.16
C SER A 316 -9.12 5.94 5.52
N SER A 317 -7.97 5.73 4.88
CA SER A 317 -7.13 4.56 5.14
C SER A 317 -6.45 4.58 6.51
N ALA A 318 -6.38 5.70 7.21
CA ALA A 318 -5.86 5.78 8.58
C ALA A 318 -6.87 5.30 9.64
N VAL A 319 -8.17 5.46 9.36
CA VAL A 319 -9.25 5.03 10.28
C VAL A 319 -9.42 3.52 10.31
N THR A 320 -9.21 2.85 9.18
CA THR A 320 -9.44 1.40 9.03
C THR A 320 -8.63 0.53 10.00
N PRO A 321 -7.29 0.71 10.15
CA PRO A 321 -6.51 -0.12 11.08
C PRO A 321 -6.98 0.03 12.52
N THR A 322 -7.35 1.23 12.94
CA THR A 322 -7.84 1.51 14.30
C THR A 322 -9.12 0.73 14.57
N LEU A 323 -10.09 0.78 13.63
CA LEU A 323 -11.34 0.02 13.75
C LEU A 323 -11.09 -1.50 13.76
N LEU A 324 -10.19 -1.99 12.92
CA LEU A 324 -9.87 -3.43 12.86
C LEU A 324 -9.18 -3.93 14.13
N LEU A 325 -8.26 -3.16 14.70
CA LEU A 325 -7.59 -3.53 15.95
C LEU A 325 -8.54 -3.55 17.13
N GLU A 326 -9.51 -2.64 17.20
CA GLU A 326 -10.57 -2.65 18.22
C GLU A 326 -11.47 -3.89 18.08
N LEU A 327 -11.83 -4.27 16.85
CA LEU A 327 -12.65 -5.46 16.59
C LEU A 327 -11.91 -6.77 16.85
N ALA A 328 -10.62 -6.81 16.56
CA ALA A 328 -9.82 -8.03 16.64
C ALA A 328 -9.44 -8.44 18.08
N GLY A 329 -9.56 -7.54 19.06
CA GLY A 329 -9.18 -7.82 20.46
C GLY A 329 -7.76 -8.37 20.58
N ASN A 330 -7.61 -9.65 20.94
CA ASN A 330 -6.31 -10.30 21.10
C ASN A 330 -5.66 -10.74 19.78
N ALA A 331 -6.40 -10.79 18.67
CA ALA A 331 -5.93 -11.29 17.37
C ALA A 331 -5.39 -10.19 16.45
N GLN A 332 -4.62 -9.23 17.00
CA GLN A 332 -4.12 -8.04 16.29
C GLN A 332 -3.25 -8.37 15.07
N THR A 333 -2.41 -9.40 15.16
CA THR A 333 -1.56 -9.85 14.04
C THR A 333 -2.40 -10.34 12.86
N THR A 334 -3.47 -11.09 13.14
CA THR A 334 -4.42 -11.57 12.13
C THR A 334 -5.15 -10.42 11.46
N ALA A 335 -5.62 -9.44 12.24
CA ALA A 335 -6.27 -8.24 11.72
C ALA A 335 -5.34 -7.43 10.78
N THR A 336 -4.08 -7.29 11.15
CA THR A 336 -3.07 -6.60 10.33
C THR A 336 -2.80 -7.35 9.01
N GLY A 337 -2.77 -8.69 9.04
CA GLY A 337 -2.65 -9.53 7.85
C GLY A 337 -3.83 -9.36 6.90
N LEU A 338 -5.06 -9.41 7.42
CA LEU A 338 -6.29 -9.17 6.65
C LEU A 338 -6.37 -7.75 6.10
N PHE A 339 -5.95 -6.75 6.88
CA PHE A 339 -5.86 -5.36 6.41
C PHE A 339 -4.91 -5.22 5.22
N THR A 340 -3.71 -5.85 5.31
CA THR A 340 -2.74 -5.84 4.21
C THR A 340 -3.29 -6.56 2.98
N MET A 341 -3.97 -7.70 3.16
CA MET A 341 -4.65 -8.41 2.08
C MET A 341 -5.70 -7.51 1.40
N SER A 342 -6.58 -6.86 2.18
CA SER A 342 -7.58 -5.92 1.67
C SER A 342 -6.96 -4.77 0.90
N ASN A 343 -5.87 -4.17 1.41
CA ASN A 343 -5.13 -3.12 0.71
C ASN A 343 -4.68 -3.60 -0.68
N GLN A 344 -4.07 -4.78 -0.73
CA GLN A 344 -3.49 -5.28 -1.98
C GLN A 344 -4.54 -5.79 -2.97
N LEU A 345 -5.65 -6.34 -2.48
CA LEU A 345 -6.81 -6.64 -3.33
C LEU A 345 -7.43 -5.36 -3.90
N GLY A 346 -7.43 -4.27 -3.12
CA GLY A 346 -7.81 -2.95 -3.61
C GLY A 346 -6.86 -2.41 -4.67
N VAL A 347 -5.54 -2.52 -4.47
CA VAL A 347 -4.53 -2.17 -5.49
C VAL A 347 -4.74 -2.98 -6.76
N PHE A 348 -4.91 -4.31 -6.63
CA PHE A 348 -5.21 -5.20 -7.75
C PHE A 348 -6.45 -4.75 -8.51
N GLY A 349 -7.58 -4.57 -7.81
CA GLY A 349 -8.83 -4.13 -8.42
C GLY A 349 -8.74 -2.77 -9.09
N GLY A 350 -8.09 -1.79 -8.43
CA GLY A 350 -7.91 -0.44 -8.98
C GLY A 350 -7.07 -0.41 -10.25
N THR A 351 -5.98 -1.16 -10.28
CA THR A 351 -5.09 -1.21 -11.45
C THR A 351 -5.63 -2.12 -12.55
N ALA A 352 -6.17 -3.28 -12.22
CA ALA A 352 -6.72 -4.23 -13.21
C ALA A 352 -8.01 -3.70 -13.85
N LEU A 353 -9.01 -3.34 -13.04
CA LEU A 353 -10.29 -2.83 -13.53
C LEU A 353 -10.14 -1.42 -14.11
N GLY A 354 -9.28 -0.57 -13.52
CA GLY A 354 -8.94 0.73 -14.09
C GLY A 354 -8.33 0.59 -15.49
N GLY A 355 -7.43 -0.37 -15.70
CA GLY A 355 -6.88 -0.70 -17.02
C GLY A 355 -7.94 -1.20 -18.00
N LEU A 356 -8.86 -2.05 -17.56
CA LEU A 356 -9.97 -2.53 -18.37
C LEU A 356 -10.90 -1.37 -18.79
N MET A 357 -11.25 -0.47 -17.85
CA MET A 357 -12.05 0.71 -18.13
C MET A 357 -11.35 1.65 -19.11
N LEU A 358 -10.02 1.81 -18.96
CA LEU A 358 -9.21 2.58 -19.89
C LEU A 358 -9.26 1.99 -21.31
N ALA A 359 -9.15 0.67 -21.44
CA ALA A 359 -9.22 -0.03 -22.73
C ALA A 359 -10.58 0.12 -23.41
N TRP A 360 -11.69 0.13 -22.64
CA TRP A 360 -13.04 0.18 -23.19
C TRP A 360 -13.52 1.58 -23.58
N GLY A 361 -12.98 2.63 -22.99
CA GLY A 361 -13.50 3.99 -23.28
C GLY A 361 -12.67 5.12 -22.72
N GLY A 362 -11.37 4.90 -22.58
CA GLY A 362 -10.43 5.95 -22.22
C GLY A 362 -10.50 6.39 -20.75
N PHE A 363 -9.78 7.45 -20.45
CA PHE A 363 -9.65 7.96 -19.08
C PHE A 363 -10.98 8.36 -18.40
N PRO A 364 -11.99 8.94 -19.08
CA PRO A 364 -13.25 9.25 -18.41
C PRO A 364 -13.92 8.04 -17.77
N ARG A 365 -13.83 6.86 -18.37
CA ARG A 365 -14.37 5.62 -17.77
C ARG A 365 -13.63 5.19 -16.52
N VAL A 366 -12.33 5.46 -16.43
CA VAL A 366 -11.59 5.25 -15.18
C VAL A 366 -12.13 6.15 -14.07
N GLY A 367 -12.44 7.42 -14.38
CA GLY A 367 -13.08 8.35 -13.45
C GLY A 367 -14.45 7.85 -12.96
N PHE A 368 -15.32 7.43 -13.86
CA PHE A 368 -16.63 6.87 -13.51
C PHE A 368 -16.52 5.56 -12.71
N PHE A 369 -15.55 4.71 -13.01
CA PHE A 369 -15.23 3.52 -12.21
C PHE A 369 -14.87 3.90 -10.77
N CYS A 370 -13.98 4.88 -10.58
CA CYS A 370 -13.61 5.36 -9.25
C CYS A 370 -14.85 5.89 -8.49
N LEU A 371 -15.72 6.63 -9.15
CA LEU A 371 -16.96 7.12 -8.54
C LEU A 371 -17.90 5.97 -8.15
N ALA A 372 -18.13 5.00 -9.02
CA ALA A 372 -19.00 3.85 -8.75
C ALA A 372 -18.49 3.03 -7.56
N VAL A 373 -17.18 2.76 -7.50
CA VAL A 373 -16.55 2.04 -6.38
C VAL A 373 -16.70 2.83 -5.07
N THR A 374 -16.60 4.15 -5.13
CA THR A 374 -16.77 5.03 -3.97
C THR A 374 -18.21 5.00 -3.45
N VAL A 375 -19.20 5.06 -4.35
CA VAL A 375 -20.62 4.94 -3.98
C VAL A 375 -20.86 3.61 -3.25
N LEU A 376 -20.31 2.52 -3.78
CA LEU A 376 -20.39 1.20 -3.13
C LEU A 376 -19.74 1.20 -1.74
N ALA A 377 -18.53 1.76 -1.61
CA ALA A 377 -17.83 1.86 -0.33
C ALA A 377 -18.63 2.67 0.69
N ALA A 378 -19.14 3.83 0.28
CA ALA A 378 -19.92 4.71 1.13
C ALA A 378 -21.25 4.07 1.56
N ALA A 379 -21.92 3.33 0.66
CA ALA A 379 -23.11 2.56 0.97
C ALA A 379 -22.83 1.48 2.02
N VAL A 380 -21.77 0.71 1.85
CA VAL A 380 -21.34 -0.32 2.82
C VAL A 380 -21.06 0.30 4.19
N ILE A 381 -20.33 1.42 4.24
CA ILE A 381 -20.01 2.11 5.49
C ILE A 381 -21.31 2.62 6.15
N HIS A 382 -22.14 3.32 5.40
CA HIS A 382 -23.32 3.97 5.94
C HIS A 382 -24.35 2.97 6.46
N LEU A 383 -24.59 1.87 5.72
CA LEU A 383 -25.62 0.88 6.05
C LEU A 383 -25.17 -0.14 7.10
N LYS A 384 -23.87 -0.49 7.13
CA LYS A 384 -23.39 -1.62 7.95
C LYS A 384 -22.39 -1.22 9.03
N VAL A 385 -21.48 -0.29 8.75
CA VAL A 385 -20.43 0.08 9.72
C VAL A 385 -20.94 1.10 10.72
N ARG A 386 -21.78 2.05 10.35
CA ARG A 386 -22.30 3.09 11.24
C ARG A 386 -23.18 2.50 12.34
N ASP A 387 -24.09 1.61 12.00
CA ASP A 387 -24.99 0.97 12.97
C ASP A 387 -24.24 0.05 13.94
N SER A 388 -23.21 -0.66 13.40
CA SER A 388 -22.38 -1.55 14.22
C SER A 388 -21.44 -0.78 15.17
N ALA A 389 -20.95 0.41 14.79
CA ALA A 389 -20.17 1.28 15.67
C ALA A 389 -21.01 1.81 16.83
N ALA A 390 -22.27 2.17 16.59
CA ALA A 390 -23.22 2.55 17.63
C ALA A 390 -23.52 1.38 18.59
N LEU A 391 -23.66 0.16 18.05
CA LEU A 391 -23.86 -1.05 18.84
C LEU A 391 -22.64 -1.39 19.72
N LEU A 392 -21.43 -1.25 19.18
CA LEU A 392 -20.20 -1.45 19.95
C LEU A 392 -20.02 -0.40 21.07
N ALA A 393 -20.36 0.85 20.80
CA ALA A 393 -20.38 1.90 21.83
C ALA A 393 -21.37 1.57 22.94
N GLN A 394 -22.56 1.05 22.60
CA GLN A 394 -23.55 0.60 23.59
C GLN A 394 -23.07 -0.64 24.38
N LEU A 395 -22.39 -1.58 23.73
CA LEU A 395 -21.84 -2.76 24.39
C LEU A 395 -20.65 -2.41 25.31
N ALA A 396 -19.83 -1.43 24.94
CA ALA A 396 -18.75 -0.91 25.78
C ALA A 396 -19.30 -0.20 27.01
N LEU A 397 -20.38 0.58 26.89
CA LEU A 397 -21.09 1.21 28.00
C LEU A 397 -21.71 0.17 28.94
N ARG A 398 -22.30 -0.90 28.42
CA ARG A 398 -22.85 -2.00 29.24
C ARG A 398 -21.77 -2.78 29.99
N LYS A 399 -20.59 -3.01 29.39
CA LYS A 399 -19.46 -3.66 30.09
C LYS A 399 -18.84 -2.77 31.17
N GLY A 400 -18.84 -1.47 31.00
CA GLY A 400 -18.38 -0.51 31.99
C GLY A 400 -19.31 -0.43 33.23
N THR A 401 -20.59 -0.63 33.05
CA THR A 401 -21.59 -0.64 34.16
C THR A 401 -21.60 -1.95 34.95
N THR A 402 -21.19 -3.08 34.35
CA THR A 402 -21.09 -4.37 35.08
C THR A 402 -19.77 -4.57 35.82
N ALA A 403 -18.80 -3.68 35.65
CA ALA A 403 -17.51 -3.71 36.38
C ALA A 403 -17.50 -2.81 37.61
N THR A 404 -18.60 -2.10 37.88
CA THR A 404 -18.77 -1.19 39.02
C THR A 404 -19.82 -1.68 40.05
N GLU A 405 -20.43 -2.84 39.81
CA GLU A 405 -21.22 -3.62 40.79
C GLU A 405 -20.40 -4.84 41.28
#